data_0fc2d23a195bdfc1572ce472aca33570
#
_entry.id   0fc2d23a195bdfc1572ce472aca33570
#
_cell.length_a   1.000
_cell.length_b   1.000
_cell.length_c   1.000
_cell.angle_alpha   90.00
_cell.angle_beta   90.00
_cell.angle_gamma   90.00
#
_symmetry.space_group_name_H-M   'P 1'
#
loop_
_entity.id
_entity.type
_entity.pdbx_description
1 polymer ?
#
loop_
_entity_poly.entity_id
_entity_poly.type
_entity_poly.pdbx_seq_one_letter_code
_entity_poly.pdbx_strand_id
1 'polypeptide(L)'
;MALKIDFIKLKEHGTVAEIRQDVVHVTGLTNCMNGQLVHIANGAARGVIVGFDPDYVLVLLVDQTGPVKPGDEVLTTLDEYRVPVGEAYLGRRVNALGHPTDNSGPIRCSRTYPIFGKAPSVLERIPLTEVLQTGTKIIDMMKPVGKGQRMLIIGDRMTGKTTVGVDAILNQKGKGVVCIYCCIGKAESALTKVIEAFDAADAWPYTVVVAALASDTMGQQYLAPYVATSIGEYFMYEKRGDVLVVFDDFTKHAWAYRQISLLLERAPGRDAYPGDIFYIHSQLVERAGKLNQARGGGSMTHLPIVETQQGDVAGYIPSNIISMTDGQIYMSSLLFSEGFKPAIDMGLSVSRIGNRVQWPAIKKMTGMLQLEFVRYKELERLTRIKAGVSADVEKRLKRGKILEELLKQDANAPVSMEDQVITLYALQRGFFEGTEPSEVRSKLAMLVAEIRKSRPDVIEELSRTQQLTDAVKEGLDEQLQKLRSALVQA
;
A
#
# COMPACT_ATOMS: atom_id res chain seq x y z
N MET A 1 19.79 -40.95 -8.70
CA MET A 1 19.24 -41.24 -7.36
C MET A 1 20.02 -40.39 -6.36
N ALA A 2 19.58 -39.17 -6.06
CA ALA A 2 20.26 -38.31 -5.10
C ALA A 2 19.83 -38.74 -3.69
N LEU A 3 20.78 -39.15 -2.90
CA LEU A 3 20.58 -39.42 -1.46
C LEU A 3 20.08 -38.12 -0.81
N LYS A 4 18.81 -38.06 -0.41
CA LYS A 4 18.34 -37.10 0.58
C LYS A 4 18.97 -37.52 1.91
N ILE A 5 20.03 -36.83 2.32
CA ILE A 5 20.49 -36.87 3.69
C ILE A 5 19.49 -36.05 4.50
N ASP A 6 18.57 -36.69 5.17
CA ASP A 6 17.75 -36.05 6.20
C ASP A 6 18.66 -35.71 7.37
N PHE A 7 19.07 -34.43 7.43
CA PHE A 7 19.74 -33.91 8.62
C PHE A 7 18.77 -34.04 9.79
N ILE A 8 19.16 -34.75 10.83
CA ILE A 8 18.44 -34.81 12.10
C ILE A 8 18.46 -33.38 12.66
N LYS A 9 17.32 -32.69 12.57
CA LYS A 9 17.15 -31.39 13.18
C LYS A 9 17.02 -31.57 14.68
N LEU A 10 18.01 -31.16 15.41
CA LEU A 10 18.04 -31.20 16.89
C LEU A 10 17.70 -29.82 17.44
N LYS A 11 16.89 -29.77 18.49
CA LYS A 11 16.72 -28.56 19.27
C LYS A 11 18.01 -28.36 20.06
N GLU A 12 18.56 -27.16 19.98
CA GLU A 12 19.77 -26.81 20.74
C GLU A 12 19.40 -25.99 21.96
N HIS A 13 20.19 -26.19 23.00
CA HIS A 13 20.11 -25.47 24.24
C HIS A 13 21.29 -24.50 24.32
N GLY A 14 20.97 -23.24 24.54
CA GLY A 14 21.93 -22.18 24.78
C GLY A 14 21.65 -21.50 26.11
N THR A 15 22.47 -20.53 26.43
CA THR A 15 22.33 -19.72 27.64
C THR A 15 22.49 -18.25 27.30
N VAL A 16 21.66 -17.41 27.90
CA VAL A 16 21.77 -15.95 27.79
C VAL A 16 23.05 -15.49 28.47
N ALA A 17 23.98 -14.92 27.72
CA ALA A 17 25.20 -14.35 28.23
C ALA A 17 25.04 -12.89 28.66
N GLU A 18 24.45 -12.08 27.75
CA GLU A 18 24.26 -10.63 27.93
C GLU A 18 22.98 -10.19 27.26
N ILE A 19 22.38 -9.08 27.76
CA ILE A 19 21.20 -8.46 27.20
C ILE A 19 21.50 -6.99 26.97
N ARG A 20 21.30 -6.53 25.72
CA ARG A 20 21.44 -5.12 25.30
C ARG A 20 20.13 -4.64 24.69
N GLN A 21 19.28 -4.05 25.48
CA GLN A 21 17.92 -3.65 25.06
C GLN A 21 17.15 -4.85 24.46
N ASP A 22 16.79 -4.77 23.18
CA ASP A 22 16.05 -5.81 22.45
C ASP A 22 16.97 -6.92 21.85
N VAL A 23 18.30 -6.88 22.07
CA VAL A 23 19.24 -7.88 21.57
C VAL A 23 19.80 -8.69 22.72
N VAL A 24 19.70 -10.00 22.59
CA VAL A 24 20.25 -11.00 23.56
C VAL A 24 21.41 -11.71 22.91
N HIS A 25 22.55 -11.75 23.63
CA HIS A 25 23.72 -12.52 23.26
C HIS A 25 23.60 -13.90 23.90
N VAL A 26 23.64 -14.94 23.07
CA VAL A 26 23.44 -16.33 23.51
C VAL A 26 24.66 -17.15 23.19
N THR A 27 25.10 -17.96 24.15
CA THR A 27 26.17 -18.96 23.99
C THR A 27 25.59 -20.37 23.90
N GLY A 28 26.36 -21.31 23.35
CA GLY A 28 26.00 -22.73 23.34
C GLY A 28 25.12 -23.18 22.17
N LEU A 29 24.76 -22.29 21.23
CA LEU A 29 24.05 -22.63 20.00
C LEU A 29 25.06 -22.80 18.86
N THR A 30 25.28 -24.03 18.36
CA THR A 30 26.34 -24.34 17.38
C THR A 30 25.84 -24.63 15.97
N ASN A 31 24.59 -25.09 15.82
CA ASN A 31 24.00 -25.46 14.51
C ASN A 31 22.70 -24.66 14.19
N CYS A 32 22.54 -23.50 14.79
CA CYS A 32 21.38 -22.65 14.57
C CYS A 32 21.52 -21.87 13.27
N MET A 33 20.40 -21.36 12.78
CA MET A 33 20.28 -20.62 11.50
C MET A 33 19.76 -19.21 11.71
N ASN A 34 20.21 -18.29 10.86
CA ASN A 34 19.61 -16.96 10.79
C ASN A 34 18.12 -17.05 10.44
N GLY A 35 17.27 -16.25 11.12
CA GLY A 35 15.82 -16.29 10.96
C GLY A 35 15.10 -17.39 11.76
N GLN A 36 15.82 -18.19 12.54
CA GLN A 36 15.25 -19.22 13.40
C GLN A 36 14.64 -18.58 14.65
N LEU A 37 13.46 -19.08 15.08
CA LEU A 37 12.83 -18.66 16.32
C LEU A 37 13.48 -19.37 17.52
N VAL A 38 13.65 -18.66 18.61
CA VAL A 38 14.10 -19.19 19.89
C VAL A 38 13.14 -18.84 21.02
N HIS A 39 13.00 -19.75 21.98
CA HIS A 39 12.30 -19.53 23.24
C HIS A 39 13.32 -19.28 24.34
N ILE A 40 13.10 -18.26 25.14
CA ILE A 40 14.00 -17.83 26.23
C ILE A 40 13.26 -17.92 27.57
N ALA A 41 13.95 -18.30 28.64
CA ALA A 41 13.42 -18.38 30.00
C ALA A 41 12.10 -19.19 30.04
N ASN A 42 12.10 -20.43 29.54
CA ASN A 42 10.93 -21.32 29.49
C ASN A 42 9.72 -20.70 28.76
N GLY A 43 9.94 -19.84 27.76
CA GLY A 43 8.90 -19.21 26.98
C GLY A 43 8.42 -17.85 27.50
N ALA A 44 9.06 -17.30 28.54
CA ALA A 44 8.80 -15.94 29.04
C ALA A 44 9.17 -14.87 28.00
N ALA A 45 10.06 -15.20 27.04
CA ALA A 45 10.35 -14.37 25.89
C ALA A 45 10.59 -15.24 24.65
N ARG A 46 10.43 -14.60 23.48
CA ARG A 46 10.75 -15.18 22.17
C ARG A 46 11.64 -14.23 21.40
N GLY A 47 12.59 -14.79 20.66
CA GLY A 47 13.50 -14.03 19.82
C GLY A 47 13.72 -14.71 18.48
N VAL A 48 14.27 -13.96 17.54
CA VAL A 48 14.69 -14.43 16.21
C VAL A 48 16.19 -14.25 16.11
N ILE A 49 16.89 -15.29 15.64
CA ILE A 49 18.34 -15.23 15.38
C ILE A 49 18.56 -14.28 14.21
N VAL A 50 19.36 -13.22 14.42
CA VAL A 50 19.60 -12.15 13.42
C VAL A 50 21.07 -12.02 13.04
N GLY A 51 21.95 -12.78 13.66
CA GLY A 51 23.38 -12.76 13.36
C GLY A 51 24.20 -13.67 14.24
N PHE A 52 25.49 -13.73 13.91
CA PHE A 52 26.50 -14.51 14.61
C PHE A 52 27.73 -13.65 14.83
N ASP A 53 28.29 -13.73 16.02
CA ASP A 53 29.58 -13.20 16.39
C ASP A 53 30.48 -14.41 16.71
N PRO A 54 31.82 -14.29 16.73
CA PRO A 54 32.73 -15.40 17.11
C PRO A 54 32.36 -16.11 18.41
N ASP A 55 31.86 -15.37 19.40
CA ASP A 55 31.57 -15.89 20.75
C ASP A 55 30.07 -16.05 21.04
N TYR A 56 29.19 -15.43 20.24
CA TYR A 56 27.77 -15.32 20.55
C TYR A 56 26.87 -15.49 19.34
N VAL A 57 25.68 -16.03 19.56
CA VAL A 57 24.55 -15.95 18.65
C VAL A 57 23.70 -14.72 19.05
N LEU A 58 23.43 -13.87 18.09
CA LEU A 58 22.69 -12.62 18.30
C LEU A 58 21.22 -12.85 18.07
N VAL A 59 20.42 -12.67 19.11
CA VAL A 59 18.97 -12.90 19.10
C VAL A 59 18.24 -11.59 19.32
N LEU A 60 17.36 -11.23 18.39
CA LEU A 60 16.46 -10.08 18.50
C LEU A 60 15.20 -10.50 19.23
N LEU A 61 14.89 -9.86 20.35
CA LEU A 61 13.62 -10.07 21.06
C LEU A 61 12.44 -9.59 20.23
N VAL A 62 11.45 -10.44 20.09
CA VAL A 62 10.21 -10.13 19.33
C VAL A 62 8.97 -10.14 20.21
N ASP A 63 9.04 -10.84 21.36
CA ASP A 63 7.96 -10.88 22.34
C ASP A 63 8.54 -11.15 23.73
N GLN A 64 7.96 -10.50 24.73
CA GLN A 64 8.42 -10.63 26.11
C GLN A 64 7.22 -10.50 27.06
N THR A 65 6.93 -11.56 27.78
CA THR A 65 5.88 -11.63 28.82
C THR A 65 6.46 -11.62 30.23
N GLY A 66 7.75 -11.87 30.35
CA GLY A 66 8.49 -11.88 31.62
C GLY A 66 9.91 -11.35 31.47
N PRO A 67 10.61 -11.08 32.60
CA PRO A 67 12.00 -10.61 32.55
C PRO A 67 12.94 -11.71 32.01
N VAL A 68 13.86 -11.30 31.12
CA VAL A 68 14.97 -12.11 30.66
C VAL A 68 16.23 -11.70 31.45
N LYS A 69 17.04 -12.66 31.88
CA LYS A 69 18.24 -12.43 32.67
C LYS A 69 19.42 -13.22 32.11
N PRO A 70 20.67 -12.76 32.33
CA PRO A 70 21.84 -13.59 32.10
C PRO A 70 21.73 -14.90 32.86
N GLY A 71 22.08 -16.00 32.21
CA GLY A 71 21.93 -17.35 32.73
C GLY A 71 20.64 -18.07 32.38
N ASP A 72 19.64 -17.36 31.80
CA ASP A 72 18.40 -17.99 31.34
C ASP A 72 18.66 -18.95 30.19
N GLU A 73 17.90 -20.05 30.16
CA GLU A 73 17.97 -21.06 29.11
C GLU A 73 17.34 -20.51 27.80
N VAL A 74 18.00 -20.83 26.68
CA VAL A 74 17.53 -20.54 25.33
C VAL A 74 17.35 -21.84 24.57
N LEU A 75 16.16 -22.07 24.01
CA LEU A 75 15.83 -23.28 23.26
C LEU A 75 15.53 -22.89 21.81
N THR A 76 16.23 -23.47 20.83
CA THR A 76 15.93 -23.26 19.41
C THR A 76 14.68 -24.02 18.97
N THR A 77 13.95 -23.49 18.01
CA THR A 77 12.94 -24.26 17.24
C THR A 77 13.65 -25.11 16.17
N LEU A 78 12.91 -26.05 15.56
CA LEU A 78 13.49 -26.93 14.52
C LEU A 78 13.60 -26.26 13.16
N ASP A 79 12.82 -25.20 12.91
CA ASP A 79 12.67 -24.54 11.62
C ASP A 79 12.83 -23.03 11.74
N GLU A 80 12.97 -22.37 10.59
CA GLU A 80 12.85 -20.92 10.48
C GLU A 80 11.51 -20.43 11.04
N TYR A 81 11.44 -19.14 11.39
CA TYR A 81 10.21 -18.58 11.93
C TYR A 81 9.08 -18.64 10.91
N ARG A 82 7.98 -19.26 11.31
CA ARG A 82 6.77 -19.44 10.51
C ARG A 82 5.58 -18.84 11.23
N VAL A 83 4.73 -18.15 10.45
CA VAL A 83 3.46 -17.56 10.93
C VAL A 83 2.30 -18.46 10.50
N PRO A 84 1.29 -18.69 11.35
CA PRO A 84 0.03 -19.30 10.91
C PRO A 84 -0.63 -18.45 9.82
N VAL A 85 -1.24 -19.09 8.82
CA VAL A 85 -1.92 -18.42 7.71
C VAL A 85 -3.23 -19.12 7.39
N GLY A 86 -4.26 -18.37 7.01
CA GLY A 86 -5.57 -18.90 6.68
C GLY A 86 -6.64 -17.82 6.58
N GLU A 87 -7.84 -18.21 6.12
CA GLU A 87 -9.01 -17.32 6.02
C GLU A 87 -9.49 -16.80 7.38
N ALA A 88 -9.15 -17.51 8.47
CA ALA A 88 -9.46 -17.07 9.83
C ALA A 88 -8.81 -15.73 10.24
N TYR A 89 -7.90 -15.22 9.42
CA TYR A 89 -7.32 -13.87 9.59
C TYR A 89 -8.21 -12.74 9.06
N LEU A 90 -9.16 -13.03 8.16
CA LEU A 90 -10.08 -12.01 7.66
C LEU A 90 -10.92 -11.43 8.80
N GLY A 91 -11.02 -10.11 8.83
CA GLY A 91 -11.72 -9.39 9.88
C GLY A 91 -10.93 -9.24 11.18
N ARG A 92 -9.66 -9.64 11.23
CA ARG A 92 -8.88 -9.69 12.46
C ARG A 92 -7.76 -8.63 12.51
N ARG A 93 -7.48 -8.17 13.72
CA ARG A 93 -6.30 -7.38 14.03
C ARG A 93 -5.29 -8.25 14.77
N VAL A 94 -4.06 -8.31 14.27
CA VAL A 94 -2.98 -9.13 14.83
C VAL A 94 -1.70 -8.31 15.00
N ASN A 95 -0.82 -8.77 15.88
CA ASN A 95 0.52 -8.21 16.02
C ASN A 95 1.49 -8.81 14.97
N ALA A 96 2.74 -8.39 15.03
CA ALA A 96 3.81 -8.88 14.16
C ALA A 96 4.21 -10.35 14.36
N LEU A 97 3.57 -11.07 15.26
CA LEU A 97 3.74 -12.51 15.46
C LEU A 97 2.53 -13.32 14.95
N GLY A 98 1.52 -12.63 14.38
CA GLY A 98 0.27 -13.24 13.95
C GLY A 98 -0.71 -13.53 15.09
N HIS A 99 -0.44 -13.01 16.31
CA HIS A 99 -1.35 -13.18 17.43
C HIS A 99 -2.44 -12.12 17.43
N PRO A 100 -3.70 -12.49 17.74
CA PRO A 100 -4.81 -11.54 17.77
C PRO A 100 -4.64 -10.49 18.86
N THR A 101 -4.98 -9.24 18.52
CA THR A 101 -4.97 -8.06 19.42
C THR A 101 -6.33 -7.37 19.48
N ASP A 102 -7.38 -8.02 18.96
CA ASP A 102 -8.75 -7.49 18.82
C ASP A 102 -9.73 -8.07 19.86
N ASN A 103 -9.24 -8.81 20.84
CA ASN A 103 -10.03 -9.49 21.87
C ASN A 103 -11.10 -10.48 21.33
N SER A 104 -11.01 -10.87 20.06
CA SER A 104 -11.98 -11.78 19.40
C SER A 104 -11.57 -13.26 19.51
N GLY A 105 -10.71 -13.59 20.46
CA GLY A 105 -10.23 -14.95 20.71
C GLY A 105 -9.13 -15.44 19.76
N PRO A 106 -8.61 -16.65 19.95
CA PRO A 106 -7.47 -17.18 19.22
C PRO A 106 -7.81 -17.47 17.75
N ILE A 107 -6.87 -17.20 16.85
CA ILE A 107 -6.95 -17.55 15.43
C ILE A 107 -6.42 -18.99 15.26
N ARG A 108 -7.24 -19.89 14.73
CA ARG A 108 -6.84 -21.27 14.46
C ARG A 108 -6.64 -21.48 12.96
N CYS A 109 -5.40 -21.78 12.58
CA CYS A 109 -5.02 -22.10 11.21
C CYS A 109 -4.28 -23.43 11.17
N SER A 110 -4.51 -24.22 10.14
CA SER A 110 -3.83 -25.49 9.92
C SER A 110 -2.53 -25.38 9.14
N ARG A 111 -2.29 -24.24 8.48
CA ARG A 111 -1.11 -23.98 7.66
C ARG A 111 -0.21 -22.91 8.29
N THR A 112 1.07 -23.00 8.00
CA THR A 112 2.07 -22.01 8.39
C THR A 112 2.94 -21.65 7.18
N TYR A 113 3.32 -20.38 7.07
CA TYR A 113 4.24 -19.89 6.03
C TYR A 113 5.51 -19.32 6.66
N PRO A 114 6.69 -19.49 6.03
CA PRO A 114 7.90 -18.82 6.48
C PRO A 114 7.75 -17.33 6.34
N ILE A 115 8.17 -16.56 7.35
CA ILE A 115 8.08 -15.10 7.27
C ILE A 115 9.09 -14.52 6.28
N PHE A 116 10.27 -15.12 6.17
CA PHE A 116 11.32 -14.75 5.21
C PHE A 116 11.19 -15.53 3.89
N GLY A 117 9.96 -15.57 3.33
CA GLY A 117 9.65 -16.25 2.09
C GLY A 117 10.40 -15.66 0.89
N LYS A 118 10.65 -16.51 -0.11
CA LYS A 118 11.29 -16.09 -1.37
C LYS A 118 10.25 -15.48 -2.31
N ALA A 119 10.66 -14.42 -3.01
CA ALA A 119 9.87 -13.84 -4.08
C ALA A 119 9.61 -14.83 -5.22
N PRO A 120 8.46 -14.75 -5.93
CA PRO A 120 8.22 -15.53 -7.14
C PRO A 120 9.32 -15.29 -8.17
N SER A 121 9.78 -16.34 -8.83
CA SER A 121 10.78 -16.23 -9.89
C SER A 121 10.21 -15.51 -11.14
N VAL A 122 11.10 -15.05 -12.02
CA VAL A 122 10.69 -14.42 -13.28
C VAL A 122 9.81 -15.34 -14.13
N LEU A 123 10.07 -16.65 -14.13
CA LEU A 123 9.30 -17.65 -14.88
C LEU A 123 7.89 -17.89 -14.31
N GLU A 124 7.67 -17.55 -13.05
CA GLU A 124 6.37 -17.68 -12.36
C GLU A 124 5.48 -16.46 -12.53
N ARG A 125 6.02 -15.34 -13.03
CA ARG A 125 5.31 -14.08 -13.20
C ARG A 125 4.83 -13.87 -14.64
N ILE A 126 3.75 -13.10 -14.78
CA ILE A 126 3.27 -12.62 -16.08
C ILE A 126 3.18 -11.08 -16.08
N PRO A 127 3.20 -10.45 -17.26
CA PRO A 127 2.97 -9.02 -17.38
C PRO A 127 1.62 -8.59 -16.77
N LEU A 128 1.57 -7.40 -16.19
CA LEU A 128 0.36 -6.86 -15.58
C LEU A 128 -0.59 -6.34 -16.67
N THR A 129 -1.83 -6.79 -16.65
CA THR A 129 -2.88 -6.44 -17.63
C THR A 129 -4.18 -5.95 -16.99
N GLU A 130 -4.33 -6.14 -15.68
CA GLU A 130 -5.54 -5.79 -14.95
C GLU A 130 -5.28 -4.64 -13.99
N VAL A 131 -6.21 -3.66 -13.93
CA VAL A 131 -6.13 -2.55 -12.99
C VAL A 131 -6.54 -2.98 -11.59
N LEU A 132 -5.78 -2.53 -10.58
CA LEU A 132 -6.24 -2.45 -9.21
C LEU A 132 -6.92 -1.09 -9.04
N GLN A 133 -8.23 -1.08 -8.93
CA GLN A 133 -9.00 0.16 -8.77
C GLN A 133 -8.74 0.73 -7.38
N THR A 134 -8.06 1.87 -7.29
CA THR A 134 -7.75 2.49 -5.99
C THR A 134 -8.93 3.30 -5.44
N GLY A 135 -9.87 3.69 -6.30
CA GLY A 135 -10.96 4.58 -5.95
C GLY A 135 -10.54 6.04 -5.81
N THR A 136 -9.25 6.34 -5.96
CA THR A 136 -8.74 7.71 -6.00
C THR A 136 -8.70 8.20 -7.45
N LYS A 137 -9.59 9.13 -7.78
CA LYS A 137 -9.78 9.62 -9.17
C LYS A 137 -8.47 9.96 -9.89
N ILE A 138 -7.63 10.76 -9.26
CA ILE A 138 -6.38 11.21 -9.88
C ILE A 138 -5.40 10.06 -10.13
N ILE A 139 -5.39 9.01 -9.29
CA ILE A 139 -4.57 7.82 -9.48
C ILE A 139 -5.15 6.99 -10.64
N ASP A 140 -6.39 6.58 -10.53
CA ASP A 140 -7.02 5.66 -11.47
C ASP A 140 -7.10 6.25 -12.89
N MET A 141 -7.32 7.57 -13.00
CA MET A 141 -7.38 8.28 -14.27
C MET A 141 -6.01 8.51 -14.92
N MET A 142 -4.97 8.83 -14.12
CA MET A 142 -3.71 9.36 -14.67
C MET A 142 -2.48 8.51 -14.35
N LYS A 143 -2.47 7.78 -13.25
CA LYS A 143 -1.36 6.93 -12.78
C LYS A 143 -1.86 5.57 -12.29
N PRO A 144 -2.59 4.81 -13.14
CA PRO A 144 -3.25 3.59 -12.72
C PRO A 144 -2.27 2.58 -12.12
N VAL A 145 -2.76 1.86 -11.13
CA VAL A 145 -2.05 0.77 -10.45
C VAL A 145 -2.54 -0.55 -11.03
N GLY A 146 -1.64 -1.46 -11.36
CA GLY A 146 -1.97 -2.80 -11.82
C GLY A 146 -2.01 -3.81 -10.68
N LYS A 147 -2.84 -4.86 -10.81
CA LYS A 147 -2.82 -6.00 -9.90
C LYS A 147 -1.47 -6.72 -9.98
N GLY A 148 -0.77 -6.81 -8.85
CA GLY A 148 0.59 -7.33 -8.79
C GLY A 148 1.70 -6.28 -8.89
N GLN A 149 1.36 -4.99 -9.01
CA GLN A 149 2.30 -3.89 -9.08
C GLN A 149 2.86 -3.51 -7.70
N ARG A 150 4.08 -2.95 -7.71
CA ARG A 150 4.73 -2.30 -6.57
C ARG A 150 4.65 -0.79 -6.79
N MET A 151 3.68 -0.12 -6.17
CA MET A 151 3.49 1.32 -6.32
C MET A 151 3.78 2.04 -5.01
N LEU A 152 4.82 2.86 -5.00
CA LEU A 152 5.21 3.66 -3.84
C LEU A 152 4.28 4.85 -3.64
N ILE A 153 3.88 5.11 -2.39
CA ILE A 153 3.25 6.37 -1.97
C ILE A 153 4.28 7.15 -1.15
N ILE A 154 4.70 8.30 -1.64
CA ILE A 154 5.80 9.05 -1.05
C ILE A 154 5.45 10.54 -0.86
N GLY A 155 5.96 11.15 0.20
CA GLY A 155 5.77 12.58 0.48
C GLY A 155 6.01 12.92 1.94
N ASP A 156 5.95 14.20 2.28
CA ASP A 156 6.19 14.69 3.64
C ASP A 156 5.11 14.22 4.64
N ARG A 157 5.40 14.38 5.92
CA ARG A 157 4.44 14.05 6.99
C ARG A 157 3.13 14.81 6.78
N MET A 158 2.00 14.19 7.14
CA MET A 158 0.66 14.77 7.12
C MET A 158 0.14 15.22 5.73
N THR A 159 0.69 14.70 4.63
CA THR A 159 0.23 15.00 3.25
C THR A 159 -0.93 14.10 2.78
N GLY A 160 -1.41 13.16 3.60
CA GLY A 160 -2.52 12.27 3.28
C GLY A 160 -2.11 10.90 2.69
N LYS A 161 -0.84 10.49 2.84
CA LYS A 161 -0.35 9.18 2.34
C LYS A 161 -1.16 7.99 2.87
N THR A 162 -1.37 7.94 4.20
CA THR A 162 -2.20 6.91 4.85
C THR A 162 -3.62 6.89 4.29
N THR A 163 -4.22 8.06 4.07
CA THR A 163 -5.59 8.18 3.50
C THR A 163 -5.66 7.54 2.12
N VAL A 164 -4.70 7.79 1.24
CA VAL A 164 -4.67 7.16 -0.11
C VAL A 164 -4.56 5.64 0.00
N GLY A 165 -3.74 5.11 0.92
CA GLY A 165 -3.65 3.68 1.17
C GLY A 165 -4.95 3.07 1.73
N VAL A 166 -5.61 3.78 2.66
CA VAL A 166 -6.90 3.38 3.23
C VAL A 166 -7.99 3.43 2.16
N ASP A 167 -8.10 4.51 1.38
CA ASP A 167 -9.08 4.62 0.28
C ASP A 167 -8.94 3.47 -0.72
N ALA A 168 -7.70 3.06 -1.04
CA ALA A 168 -7.45 1.91 -1.89
C ALA A 168 -7.99 0.60 -1.30
N ILE A 169 -7.92 0.40 0.02
CA ILE A 169 -8.52 -0.73 0.73
C ILE A 169 -10.05 -0.63 0.70
N LEU A 170 -10.62 0.52 1.08
CA LEU A 170 -12.07 0.72 1.12
C LEU A 170 -12.72 0.45 -0.25
N ASN A 171 -12.04 0.80 -1.33
CA ASN A 171 -12.53 0.58 -2.70
C ASN A 171 -12.53 -0.90 -3.12
N GLN A 172 -11.96 -1.83 -2.35
CA GLN A 172 -11.97 -3.26 -2.71
C GLN A 172 -13.26 -4.00 -2.30
N LYS A 173 -14.19 -3.32 -1.61
CA LYS A 173 -15.48 -3.92 -1.22
C LYS A 173 -16.21 -4.51 -2.43
N GLY A 174 -16.51 -5.81 -2.37
CA GLY A 174 -17.20 -6.53 -3.44
C GLY A 174 -16.37 -6.86 -4.69
N LYS A 175 -15.05 -6.57 -4.70
CA LYS A 175 -14.18 -6.81 -5.87
C LYS A 175 -13.33 -8.08 -5.77
N GLY A 176 -13.52 -8.88 -4.73
CA GLY A 176 -12.81 -10.15 -4.55
C GLY A 176 -11.31 -9.99 -4.23
N VAL A 177 -10.87 -8.81 -3.80
CA VAL A 177 -9.48 -8.55 -3.41
C VAL A 177 -9.37 -8.60 -1.89
N VAL A 178 -8.45 -9.41 -1.38
CA VAL A 178 -8.12 -9.44 0.05
C VAL A 178 -7.13 -8.31 0.35
N CYS A 179 -7.43 -7.52 1.39
CA CYS A 179 -6.63 -6.38 1.78
C CYS A 179 -5.87 -6.65 3.08
N ILE A 180 -4.62 -6.20 3.15
CA ILE A 180 -3.82 -6.26 4.36
C ILE A 180 -3.27 -4.85 4.64
N TYR A 181 -3.64 -4.31 5.79
CA TYR A 181 -3.07 -3.05 6.28
C TYR A 181 -1.99 -3.37 7.31
N CYS A 182 -0.74 -3.08 6.97
CA CYS A 182 0.42 -3.27 7.83
C CYS A 182 0.83 -1.95 8.46
N CYS A 183 0.52 -1.76 9.74
CA CYS A 183 0.89 -0.60 10.54
C CYS A 183 2.27 -0.82 11.18
N ILE A 184 3.23 0.06 10.93
CA ILE A 184 4.62 -0.09 11.39
C ILE A 184 5.05 1.18 12.15
N GLY A 185 5.37 1.04 13.43
CA GLY A 185 5.97 2.08 14.26
C GLY A 185 5.14 3.35 14.41
N LYS A 186 3.82 3.27 14.26
CA LYS A 186 2.91 4.40 14.47
C LYS A 186 2.32 4.41 15.87
N ALA A 187 1.82 5.59 16.27
CA ALA A 187 1.06 5.72 17.51
C ALA A 187 -0.29 4.98 17.41
N GLU A 188 -0.77 4.43 18.52
CA GLU A 188 -2.06 3.74 18.58
C GLU A 188 -3.23 4.62 18.10
N SER A 189 -3.22 5.91 18.43
CA SER A 189 -4.23 6.87 17.96
C SER A 189 -4.30 7.02 16.44
N ALA A 190 -3.18 6.80 15.73
CA ALA A 190 -3.17 6.80 14.27
C ALA A 190 -3.79 5.52 13.71
N LEU A 191 -3.52 4.36 14.33
CA LEU A 191 -4.13 3.09 13.96
C LEU A 191 -5.65 3.11 14.24
N THR A 192 -6.09 3.66 15.38
CA THR A 192 -7.51 3.79 15.74
C THR A 192 -8.31 4.50 14.65
N LYS A 193 -7.80 5.61 14.09
CA LYS A 193 -8.46 6.33 12.99
C LYS A 193 -8.62 5.47 11.72
N VAL A 194 -7.67 4.59 11.44
CA VAL A 194 -7.78 3.65 10.30
C VAL A 194 -8.84 2.59 10.60
N ILE A 195 -8.88 2.08 11.81
CA ILE A 195 -9.88 1.10 12.26
C ILE A 195 -11.29 1.71 12.17
N GLU A 196 -11.49 2.93 12.66
CA GLU A 196 -12.76 3.68 12.55
C GLU A 196 -13.22 3.83 11.08
N ALA A 197 -12.27 4.06 10.15
CA ALA A 197 -12.59 4.11 8.73
C ALA A 197 -13.01 2.74 8.17
N PHE A 198 -12.38 1.65 8.62
CA PHE A 198 -12.78 0.29 8.23
C PHE A 198 -14.12 -0.11 8.82
N ASP A 199 -14.41 0.26 10.06
CA ASP A 199 -15.71 0.06 10.71
C ASP A 199 -16.81 0.79 9.94
N ALA A 200 -16.62 2.08 9.66
CA ALA A 200 -17.59 2.91 8.96
C ALA A 200 -17.92 2.41 7.53
N ALA A 201 -16.96 1.79 6.85
CA ALA A 201 -17.11 1.28 5.48
C ALA A 201 -17.48 -0.22 5.42
N ASP A 202 -17.58 -0.91 6.57
CA ASP A 202 -17.74 -2.37 6.63
C ASP A 202 -16.68 -3.09 5.78
N ALA A 203 -15.39 -2.78 6.06
CA ALA A 203 -14.26 -3.31 5.29
C ALA A 203 -13.67 -4.61 5.88
N TRP A 204 -14.06 -5.01 7.08
CA TRP A 204 -13.52 -6.17 7.78
C TRP A 204 -13.67 -7.50 7.05
N PRO A 205 -14.77 -7.80 6.34
CA PRO A 205 -14.94 -9.11 5.66
C PRO A 205 -13.83 -9.48 4.68
N TYR A 206 -13.08 -8.49 4.18
CA TYR A 206 -11.99 -8.70 3.21
C TYR A 206 -10.67 -8.09 3.67
N THR A 207 -10.55 -7.62 4.92
CA THR A 207 -9.37 -6.92 5.40
C THR A 207 -8.74 -7.62 6.62
N VAL A 208 -7.41 -7.61 6.66
CA VAL A 208 -6.58 -8.03 7.79
C VAL A 208 -5.73 -6.85 8.22
N VAL A 209 -5.61 -6.60 9.54
CA VAL A 209 -4.72 -5.58 10.09
C VAL A 209 -3.56 -6.26 10.81
N VAL A 210 -2.33 -6.01 10.36
CA VAL A 210 -1.09 -6.42 11.04
C VAL A 210 -0.47 -5.18 11.65
N ALA A 211 -0.35 -5.11 12.96
CA ALA A 211 0.12 -3.91 13.65
C ALA A 211 1.33 -4.20 14.53
N ALA A 212 2.37 -3.38 14.35
CA ALA A 212 3.46 -3.17 15.30
C ALA A 212 3.54 -1.67 15.60
N LEU A 213 3.11 -1.29 16.78
CA LEU A 213 3.02 0.11 17.20
C LEU A 213 4.40 0.66 17.60
N ALA A 214 4.48 1.97 17.78
CA ALA A 214 5.71 2.62 18.28
C ALA A 214 6.09 2.21 19.69
N SER A 215 5.16 1.68 20.47
CA SER A 215 5.37 1.12 21.83
C SER A 215 5.85 -0.32 21.82
N ASP A 216 5.73 -1.02 20.68
CA ASP A 216 6.15 -2.41 20.56
C ASP A 216 7.67 -2.51 20.34
N THR A 217 8.25 -3.70 20.56
CA THR A 217 9.69 -3.93 20.39
C THR A 217 10.15 -3.63 18.97
N MET A 218 11.43 -3.28 18.81
CA MET A 218 12.04 -3.10 17.48
C MET A 218 11.91 -4.36 16.63
N GLY A 219 11.99 -5.54 17.28
CA GLY A 219 11.77 -6.82 16.62
C GLY A 219 10.39 -6.96 16.00
N GLN A 220 9.33 -6.54 16.68
CA GLN A 220 7.98 -6.55 16.12
C GLN A 220 7.84 -5.56 14.96
N GLN A 221 8.36 -4.34 15.09
CA GLN A 221 8.33 -3.35 14.01
C GLN A 221 9.09 -3.83 12.77
N TYR A 222 10.20 -4.55 12.95
CA TYR A 222 10.96 -5.16 11.88
C TYR A 222 10.22 -6.32 11.22
N LEU A 223 9.55 -7.19 11.98
CA LEU A 223 8.89 -8.40 11.45
C LEU A 223 7.51 -8.12 10.84
N ALA A 224 6.81 -7.07 11.23
CA ALA A 224 5.44 -6.78 10.79
C ALA A 224 5.23 -6.86 9.27
N PRO A 225 6.04 -6.23 8.40
CA PRO A 225 5.84 -6.30 6.97
C PRO A 225 6.10 -7.69 6.39
N TYR A 226 6.97 -8.48 6.98
CA TYR A 226 7.19 -9.87 6.56
C TYR A 226 5.98 -10.74 6.88
N VAL A 227 5.42 -10.60 8.08
CA VAL A 227 4.22 -11.34 8.50
C VAL A 227 3.01 -10.95 7.64
N ALA A 228 2.80 -9.66 7.42
CA ALA A 228 1.75 -9.15 6.54
C ALA A 228 1.85 -9.76 5.12
N THR A 229 3.07 -9.78 4.57
CA THR A 229 3.33 -10.37 3.25
C THR A 229 3.06 -11.88 3.24
N SER A 230 3.49 -12.63 4.27
CA SER A 230 3.26 -14.09 4.35
C SER A 230 1.78 -14.45 4.49
N ILE A 231 1.00 -13.63 5.20
CA ILE A 231 -0.46 -13.77 5.23
C ILE A 231 -1.04 -13.53 3.83
N GLY A 232 -0.58 -12.50 3.12
CA GLY A 232 -1.00 -12.19 1.75
C GLY A 232 -0.65 -13.31 0.76
N GLU A 233 0.52 -13.91 0.89
CA GLU A 233 0.96 -15.03 0.04
C GLU A 233 0.03 -16.24 0.14
N TYR A 234 -0.54 -16.52 1.31
CA TYR A 234 -1.53 -17.59 1.45
C TYR A 234 -2.73 -17.35 0.50
N PHE A 235 -3.26 -16.14 0.46
CA PHE A 235 -4.37 -15.81 -0.43
C PHE A 235 -3.96 -15.82 -1.91
N MET A 236 -2.76 -15.36 -2.23
CA MET A 236 -2.23 -15.35 -3.60
C MET A 236 -1.96 -16.77 -4.12
N TYR A 237 -1.31 -17.64 -3.34
CA TYR A 237 -0.90 -18.96 -3.80
C TYR A 237 -1.99 -20.04 -3.62
N GLU A 238 -2.62 -20.11 -2.44
CA GLU A 238 -3.55 -21.18 -2.11
C GLU A 238 -4.98 -20.86 -2.58
N LYS A 239 -5.40 -19.60 -2.37
CA LYS A 239 -6.73 -19.15 -2.79
C LYS A 239 -6.75 -18.65 -4.23
N ARG A 240 -5.58 -18.47 -4.85
CA ARG A 240 -5.41 -17.97 -6.22
C ARG A 240 -6.12 -16.64 -6.44
N GLY A 241 -6.21 -15.85 -5.36
CA GLY A 241 -6.90 -14.57 -5.32
C GLY A 241 -5.97 -13.40 -5.56
N ASP A 242 -6.58 -12.23 -5.66
CA ASP A 242 -5.87 -10.97 -5.72
C ASP A 242 -5.74 -10.39 -4.30
N VAL A 243 -4.56 -9.85 -3.99
CA VAL A 243 -4.22 -9.31 -2.67
C VAL A 243 -3.68 -7.90 -2.82
N LEU A 244 -4.08 -7.02 -1.91
CA LEU A 244 -3.51 -5.68 -1.74
C LEU A 244 -2.86 -5.59 -0.36
N VAL A 245 -1.57 -5.23 -0.30
CA VAL A 245 -0.87 -4.98 0.97
C VAL A 245 -0.42 -3.53 1.02
N VAL A 246 -0.87 -2.79 2.03
CA VAL A 246 -0.45 -1.42 2.31
C VAL A 246 0.53 -1.44 3.49
N PHE A 247 1.75 -0.94 3.31
CA PHE A 247 2.76 -0.85 4.37
C PHE A 247 2.87 0.61 4.84
N ASP A 248 2.41 0.88 6.04
CA ASP A 248 2.36 2.22 6.60
C ASP A 248 3.15 2.32 7.92
N ASP A 249 4.51 2.63 7.91
CA ASP A 249 5.30 2.99 6.75
C ASP A 249 6.71 2.35 6.76
N PHE A 250 7.32 2.28 5.60
CA PHE A 250 8.68 1.73 5.45
C PHE A 250 9.79 2.64 5.99
N THR A 251 9.53 3.93 6.22
CA THR A 251 10.49 4.80 6.90
C THR A 251 10.69 4.36 8.35
N LYS A 252 9.59 4.00 9.03
CA LYS A 252 9.64 3.46 10.40
C LYS A 252 10.30 2.08 10.45
N HIS A 253 9.99 1.24 9.47
CA HIS A 253 10.66 -0.06 9.32
C HIS A 253 12.18 0.12 9.15
N ALA A 254 12.62 1.05 8.32
CA ALA A 254 14.03 1.37 8.14
C ALA A 254 14.68 1.88 9.44
N TRP A 255 13.96 2.68 10.24
CA TRP A 255 14.45 3.15 11.53
C TRP A 255 14.62 2.01 12.53
N ALA A 256 13.64 1.11 12.61
CA ALA A 256 13.75 -0.08 13.45
C ALA A 256 14.96 -0.93 13.07
N TYR A 257 15.15 -1.20 11.77
CA TYR A 257 16.30 -1.97 11.30
C TYR A 257 17.65 -1.26 11.55
N ARG A 258 17.72 0.07 11.40
CA ARG A 258 18.90 0.86 11.75
C ARG A 258 19.25 0.72 13.23
N GLN A 259 18.27 0.81 14.14
CA GLN A 259 18.50 0.65 15.57
C GLN A 259 18.95 -0.76 15.91
N ILE A 260 18.30 -1.78 15.35
CA ILE A 260 18.73 -3.18 15.50
C ILE A 260 20.19 -3.36 15.06
N SER A 261 20.55 -2.80 13.91
CA SER A 261 21.91 -2.93 13.37
C SER A 261 22.97 -2.23 14.22
N LEU A 262 22.63 -1.10 14.84
CA LEU A 262 23.50 -0.42 15.79
C LEU A 262 23.70 -1.23 17.08
N LEU A 263 22.63 -1.87 17.59
CA LEU A 263 22.72 -2.77 18.76
C LEU A 263 23.54 -4.04 18.47
N LEU A 264 23.54 -4.47 17.20
CA LEU A 264 24.37 -5.58 16.72
C LEU A 264 25.81 -5.15 16.38
N GLU A 265 26.19 -3.92 16.69
CA GLU A 265 27.52 -3.34 16.42
C GLU A 265 27.95 -3.43 14.95
N ARG A 266 26.99 -3.52 14.02
CA ARG A 266 27.28 -3.53 12.58
C ARG A 266 27.80 -2.18 12.14
N ALA A 267 28.82 -2.16 11.27
CA ALA A 267 29.39 -0.93 10.74
C ALA A 267 28.32 -0.08 10.02
N PRO A 268 28.09 1.17 10.46
CA PRO A 268 27.09 2.05 9.82
C PRO A 268 27.57 2.54 8.46
N GLY A 269 26.65 2.59 7.50
CA GLY A 269 26.85 3.23 6.20
C GLY A 269 26.26 4.64 6.15
N ARG A 270 25.72 5.03 4.99
CA ARG A 270 25.11 6.34 4.78
C ARG A 270 23.92 6.57 5.74
N ASP A 271 23.85 7.75 6.34
CA ASP A 271 22.83 8.16 7.31
C ASP A 271 22.69 7.20 8.50
N ALA A 272 23.79 6.55 8.87
CA ALA A 272 23.86 5.52 9.90
C ALA A 272 23.00 4.25 9.61
N TYR A 273 22.51 4.06 8.40
CA TYR A 273 21.87 2.81 7.99
C TYR A 273 22.91 1.75 7.67
N PRO A 274 22.61 0.46 7.95
CA PRO A 274 23.48 -0.62 7.55
C PRO A 274 23.48 -0.78 6.02
N GLY A 275 24.59 -1.27 5.45
CA GLY A 275 24.77 -1.39 4.01
C GLY A 275 23.77 -2.31 3.30
N ASP A 276 23.14 -3.22 4.02
CA ASP A 276 22.17 -4.20 3.51
C ASP A 276 20.70 -3.72 3.57
N ILE A 277 20.41 -2.48 4.01
CA ILE A 277 19.04 -1.95 4.10
C ILE A 277 18.30 -2.02 2.75
N PHE A 278 19.03 -1.80 1.64
CA PHE A 278 18.47 -1.95 0.30
C PHE A 278 17.96 -3.38 0.06
N TYR A 279 18.76 -4.38 0.43
CA TYR A 279 18.41 -5.78 0.27
C TYR A 279 17.19 -6.18 1.12
N ILE A 280 17.10 -5.68 2.35
CA ILE A 280 15.97 -5.91 3.27
C ILE A 280 14.65 -5.45 2.64
N HIS A 281 14.60 -4.22 2.10
CA HIS A 281 13.41 -3.70 1.45
C HIS A 281 13.13 -4.39 0.11
N SER A 282 14.19 -4.70 -0.66
CA SER A 282 14.06 -5.40 -1.94
C SER A 282 13.42 -6.78 -1.77
N GLN A 283 13.86 -7.56 -0.78
CA GLN A 283 13.27 -8.87 -0.47
C GLN A 283 11.76 -8.79 -0.21
N LEU A 284 11.31 -7.76 0.53
CA LEU A 284 9.88 -7.56 0.81
C LEU A 284 9.11 -7.15 -0.43
N VAL A 285 9.58 -6.12 -1.10
CA VAL A 285 8.87 -5.51 -2.24
C VAL A 285 8.78 -6.47 -3.41
N GLU A 286 9.83 -7.28 -3.64
CA GLU A 286 9.87 -8.26 -4.73
C GLU A 286 8.91 -9.45 -4.54
N ARG A 287 8.31 -9.64 -3.36
CA ARG A 287 7.29 -10.67 -3.15
C ARG A 287 5.95 -10.35 -3.83
N ALA A 288 5.73 -9.09 -4.22
CA ALA A 288 4.60 -8.68 -5.07
C ALA A 288 4.76 -9.19 -6.50
N GLY A 289 3.63 -9.44 -7.17
CA GLY A 289 3.59 -9.82 -8.58
C GLY A 289 2.26 -10.46 -8.98
N LYS A 290 2.09 -10.66 -10.28
CA LYS A 290 1.01 -11.46 -10.88
C LYS A 290 1.58 -12.79 -11.30
N LEU A 291 1.01 -13.88 -10.78
CA LEU A 291 1.45 -15.23 -11.07
C LEU A 291 0.88 -15.73 -12.42
N ASN A 292 1.61 -16.62 -13.04
CA ASN A 292 1.12 -17.34 -14.22
C ASN A 292 0.06 -18.40 -13.83
N GLN A 293 -0.66 -18.94 -14.81
CA GLN A 293 -1.74 -19.91 -14.58
C GLN A 293 -1.22 -21.22 -13.95
N ALA A 294 0.01 -21.63 -14.24
CA ALA A 294 0.62 -22.82 -13.65
C ALA A 294 0.79 -22.68 -12.12
N ARG A 295 0.93 -21.44 -11.64
CA ARG A 295 0.99 -21.08 -10.22
C ARG A 295 -0.34 -20.59 -9.64
N GLY A 296 -1.43 -20.69 -10.41
CA GLY A 296 -2.79 -20.37 -9.97
C GLY A 296 -3.31 -19.00 -10.36
N GLY A 297 -2.49 -18.13 -11.01
CA GLY A 297 -2.95 -16.84 -11.55
C GLY A 297 -3.26 -15.76 -10.53
N GLY A 298 -3.01 -15.97 -9.23
CA GLY A 298 -3.21 -14.97 -8.19
C GLY A 298 -2.27 -13.77 -8.33
N SER A 299 -2.57 -12.68 -7.63
CA SER A 299 -1.69 -11.50 -7.59
C SER A 299 -1.54 -10.93 -6.20
N MET A 300 -0.40 -10.28 -5.93
CA MET A 300 -0.22 -9.48 -4.72
C MET A 300 0.37 -8.13 -5.10
N THR A 301 -0.39 -7.07 -4.81
CA THR A 301 -0.02 -5.67 -5.07
C THR A 301 0.50 -5.06 -3.79
N HIS A 302 1.64 -4.38 -3.85
CA HIS A 302 2.23 -3.70 -2.71
C HIS A 302 2.12 -2.17 -2.87
N LEU A 303 1.60 -1.52 -1.83
CA LEU A 303 1.60 -0.06 -1.68
C LEU A 303 2.46 0.32 -0.46
N PRO A 304 3.80 0.35 -0.59
CA PRO A 304 4.65 0.88 0.46
C PRO A 304 4.47 2.39 0.58
N ILE A 305 4.38 2.88 1.82
CA ILE A 305 4.37 4.30 2.15
C ILE A 305 5.75 4.69 2.68
N VAL A 306 6.29 5.83 2.20
CA VAL A 306 7.57 6.39 2.64
C VAL A 306 7.41 7.86 2.96
N GLU A 307 8.00 8.30 4.06
CA GLU A 307 8.06 9.71 4.43
C GLU A 307 9.31 10.38 3.83
N THR A 308 9.13 11.56 3.26
CA THR A 308 10.22 12.48 2.90
C THR A 308 10.36 13.57 3.97
N GLN A 309 11.49 14.27 3.94
CA GLN A 309 11.73 15.47 4.72
C GLN A 309 11.86 16.65 3.76
N GLN A 310 10.96 17.63 3.89
CA GLN A 310 10.94 18.85 3.04
C GLN A 310 10.91 18.55 1.53
N GLY A 311 10.21 17.48 1.13
CA GLY A 311 10.09 17.07 -0.27
C GLY A 311 11.34 16.39 -0.86
N ASP A 312 12.37 16.08 -0.05
CA ASP A 312 13.60 15.46 -0.56
C ASP A 312 13.38 13.97 -0.93
N VAL A 313 13.17 13.74 -2.22
CA VAL A 313 13.08 12.40 -2.81
C VAL A 313 14.45 11.74 -3.05
N ALA A 314 15.54 12.51 -2.96
CA ALA A 314 16.91 12.02 -3.11
C ALA A 314 17.51 11.50 -1.80
N GLY A 315 16.78 11.62 -0.70
CA GLY A 315 17.15 11.02 0.58
C GLY A 315 17.39 9.50 0.45
N TYR A 316 18.18 8.93 1.37
CA TYR A 316 18.68 7.56 1.22
C TYR A 316 17.56 6.51 1.11
N ILE A 317 16.61 6.50 2.04
CA ILE A 317 15.49 5.54 2.00
C ILE A 317 14.53 5.82 0.85
N PRO A 318 14.05 7.08 0.61
CA PRO A 318 13.22 7.42 -0.54
C PRO A 318 13.79 6.94 -1.87
N SER A 319 15.04 7.28 -2.19
CA SER A 319 15.69 6.92 -3.46
C SER A 319 15.84 5.42 -3.64
N ASN A 320 16.15 4.69 -2.56
CA ASN A 320 16.23 3.22 -2.59
C ASN A 320 14.87 2.59 -2.93
N ILE A 321 13.79 3.01 -2.26
CA ILE A 321 12.46 2.43 -2.50
C ILE A 321 11.93 2.82 -3.89
N ILE A 322 12.16 4.04 -4.37
CA ILE A 322 11.83 4.46 -5.75
C ILE A 322 12.48 3.53 -6.78
N SER A 323 13.73 3.12 -6.55
CA SER A 323 14.45 2.25 -7.49
C SER A 323 13.90 0.81 -7.54
N MET A 324 13.33 0.30 -6.45
CA MET A 324 12.80 -1.06 -6.33
C MET A 324 11.34 -1.17 -6.82
N THR A 325 10.62 -0.05 -6.91
CA THR A 325 9.18 -0.03 -7.21
C THR A 325 8.93 0.24 -8.69
N ASP A 326 7.73 -0.12 -9.17
CA ASP A 326 7.30 0.08 -10.56
C ASP A 326 6.71 1.49 -10.80
N GLY A 327 6.90 2.39 -9.84
CA GLY A 327 6.46 3.77 -9.91
C GLY A 327 6.20 4.36 -8.52
N GLN A 328 5.92 5.68 -8.49
CA GLN A 328 5.58 6.40 -7.26
C GLN A 328 4.43 7.36 -7.46
N ILE A 329 3.62 7.50 -6.42
CA ILE A 329 2.63 8.56 -6.22
C ILE A 329 3.23 9.56 -5.25
N TYR A 330 3.54 10.76 -5.74
CA TYR A 330 4.16 11.82 -4.94
C TYR A 330 3.10 12.73 -4.31
N MET A 331 3.09 12.79 -2.97
CA MET A 331 2.18 13.62 -2.18
C MET A 331 2.88 14.93 -1.82
N SER A 332 2.40 16.04 -2.38
CA SER A 332 2.99 17.37 -2.24
C SER A 332 2.43 18.12 -1.03
N SER A 333 3.31 18.58 -0.13
CA SER A 333 2.95 19.47 0.98
C SER A 333 2.40 20.80 0.50
N LEU A 334 2.90 21.33 -0.63
CA LEU A 334 2.40 22.55 -1.23
C LEU A 334 0.97 22.44 -1.70
N LEU A 335 0.64 21.39 -2.50
CA LEU A 335 -0.73 21.14 -2.96
C LEU A 335 -1.69 20.89 -1.78
N PHE A 336 -1.19 20.21 -0.73
CA PHE A 336 -1.98 20.00 0.48
C PHE A 336 -2.34 21.31 1.18
N SER A 337 -1.38 22.22 1.31
CA SER A 337 -1.60 23.55 1.92
C SER A 337 -2.49 24.46 1.06
N GLU A 338 -2.47 24.29 -0.27
CA GLU A 338 -3.37 24.97 -1.21
C GLU A 338 -4.80 24.40 -1.21
N GLY A 339 -5.08 23.34 -0.43
CA GLY A 339 -6.40 22.72 -0.34
C GLY A 339 -6.73 21.77 -1.49
N PHE A 340 -5.77 21.42 -2.35
CA PHE A 340 -5.95 20.37 -3.35
C PHE A 340 -5.77 19.00 -2.70
N LYS A 341 -6.86 18.23 -2.58
CA LYS A 341 -6.87 16.92 -1.93
C LYS A 341 -7.57 15.88 -2.82
N PRO A 342 -6.97 14.67 -2.99
CA PRO A 342 -5.66 14.25 -2.49
C PRO A 342 -4.51 15.04 -3.15
N ALA A 343 -3.49 15.38 -2.36
CA ALA A 343 -2.42 16.30 -2.75
C ALA A 343 -1.35 15.65 -3.66
N ILE A 344 -1.78 14.97 -4.70
CA ILE A 344 -0.93 14.21 -5.61
C ILE A 344 -0.36 15.14 -6.69
N ASP A 345 0.97 15.21 -6.74
CA ASP A 345 1.69 15.94 -7.80
C ASP A 345 1.86 15.04 -9.03
N MET A 346 1.21 15.43 -10.13
CA MET A 346 1.21 14.67 -11.38
C MET A 346 2.52 14.76 -12.15
N GLY A 347 3.32 15.80 -11.93
CA GLY A 347 4.63 15.97 -12.55
C GLY A 347 5.68 15.04 -11.95
N LEU A 348 5.65 14.86 -10.62
CA LEU A 348 6.59 14.02 -9.88
C LEU A 348 6.12 12.56 -9.71
N SER A 349 4.83 12.29 -9.97
CA SER A 349 4.29 10.94 -9.93
C SER A 349 4.55 10.19 -11.23
N VAL A 350 5.04 8.96 -11.12
CA VAL A 350 5.44 8.12 -12.27
C VAL A 350 4.85 6.72 -12.12
N SER A 351 4.33 6.15 -13.21
CA SER A 351 3.98 4.73 -13.31
C SER A 351 4.74 4.10 -14.48
N ARG A 352 5.58 3.08 -14.20
CA ARG A 352 6.33 2.36 -15.24
C ARG A 352 5.45 1.36 -16.00
N ILE A 353 4.34 0.94 -15.40
CA ILE A 353 3.32 0.09 -16.05
C ILE A 353 2.44 0.95 -16.96
N GLY A 354 2.09 2.16 -16.48
CA GLY A 354 1.34 3.16 -17.23
C GLY A 354 -0.06 2.66 -17.63
N ASN A 355 -0.53 3.16 -18.77
CA ASN A 355 -1.89 2.93 -19.25
C ASN A 355 -2.16 1.52 -19.81
N ARG A 356 -1.24 0.56 -19.61
CA ARG A 356 -1.43 -0.83 -20.07
C ARG A 356 -2.55 -1.55 -19.33
N VAL A 357 -2.70 -1.23 -18.05
CA VAL A 357 -3.70 -1.85 -17.15
C VAL A 357 -5.00 -1.06 -17.09
N GLN A 358 -5.07 0.14 -17.67
CA GLN A 358 -6.20 1.05 -17.56
C GLN A 358 -7.38 0.58 -18.43
N TRP A 359 -8.60 0.84 -17.94
CA TRP A 359 -9.79 0.60 -18.75
C TRP A 359 -9.71 1.34 -20.11
N PRO A 360 -10.04 0.68 -21.22
CA PRO A 360 -10.01 1.32 -22.55
C PRO A 360 -10.83 2.61 -22.63
N ALA A 361 -11.96 2.68 -21.89
CA ALA A 361 -12.77 3.88 -21.78
C ALA A 361 -11.98 5.07 -21.21
N ILE A 362 -11.32 4.89 -20.09
CA ILE A 362 -10.52 5.94 -19.43
C ILE A 362 -9.30 6.29 -20.28
N LYS A 363 -8.58 5.28 -20.79
CA LYS A 363 -7.37 5.47 -21.60
C LYS A 363 -7.62 6.39 -22.81
N LYS A 364 -8.77 6.26 -23.48
CA LYS A 364 -9.12 7.12 -24.62
C LYS A 364 -9.33 8.58 -24.23
N MET A 365 -9.79 8.84 -23.02
CA MET A 365 -10.12 10.19 -22.55
C MET A 365 -8.99 10.91 -21.84
N THR A 366 -8.06 10.16 -21.21
CA THR A 366 -7.03 10.74 -20.34
C THR A 366 -5.71 11.08 -21.03
N GLY A 367 -5.52 10.68 -22.30
CA GLY A 367 -4.23 10.82 -22.98
C GLY A 367 -3.65 12.25 -22.99
N MET A 368 -4.50 13.28 -23.06
CA MET A 368 -4.11 14.70 -23.01
C MET A 368 -4.34 15.34 -21.64
N LEU A 369 -5.15 14.72 -20.79
CA LEU A 369 -5.64 15.31 -19.53
C LEU A 369 -4.52 15.61 -18.53
N GLN A 370 -3.57 14.68 -18.39
CA GLN A 370 -2.43 14.87 -17.51
C GLN A 370 -1.58 16.07 -17.94
N LEU A 371 -1.31 16.21 -19.26
CA LEU A 371 -0.55 17.32 -19.80
C LEU A 371 -1.30 18.65 -19.63
N GLU A 372 -2.61 18.64 -19.83
CA GLU A 372 -3.48 19.80 -19.61
C GLU A 372 -3.45 20.26 -18.15
N PHE A 373 -3.54 19.31 -17.20
CA PHE A 373 -3.48 19.62 -15.77
C PHE A 373 -2.12 20.17 -15.32
N VAL A 374 -1.01 19.57 -15.77
CA VAL A 374 0.32 20.06 -15.45
C VAL A 374 0.55 21.47 -15.99
N ARG A 375 0.18 21.73 -17.26
CA ARG A 375 0.26 23.06 -17.87
C ARG A 375 -0.63 24.08 -17.16
N TYR A 376 -1.82 23.68 -16.73
CA TYR A 376 -2.67 24.56 -15.93
C TYR A 376 -1.99 24.98 -14.63
N LYS A 377 -1.41 24.03 -13.88
CA LYS A 377 -0.70 24.34 -12.63
C LYS A 377 0.52 25.24 -12.83
N GLU A 378 1.23 25.09 -13.94
CA GLU A 378 2.33 26.00 -14.31
C GLU A 378 1.80 27.40 -14.63
N LEU A 379 0.76 27.52 -15.43
CA LEU A 379 0.12 28.80 -15.76
C LEU A 379 -0.45 29.48 -14.52
N GLU A 380 -1.09 28.75 -13.63
CA GLU A 380 -1.63 29.27 -12.36
C GLU A 380 -0.52 29.91 -11.51
N ARG A 381 0.63 29.25 -11.38
CA ARG A 381 1.78 29.79 -10.65
C ARG A 381 2.34 31.06 -11.29
N LEU A 382 2.47 31.08 -12.63
CA LEU A 382 2.99 32.22 -13.37
C LEU A 382 2.06 33.43 -13.30
N THR A 383 0.74 33.21 -13.33
CA THR A 383 -0.25 34.29 -13.29
C THR A 383 -0.43 34.92 -11.92
N ARG A 384 -0.09 34.22 -10.83
CA ARG A 384 -0.03 34.82 -9.49
C ARG A 384 1.01 35.93 -9.38
N ILE A 385 2.02 35.95 -10.27
CA ILE A 385 3.16 36.88 -10.23
C ILE A 385 2.96 38.06 -11.21
N LYS A 386 2.16 37.89 -12.28
CA LYS A 386 1.97 38.89 -13.35
C LYS A 386 0.54 39.38 -13.39
N ALA A 387 0.35 40.71 -13.30
CA ALA A 387 -0.92 41.36 -13.59
C ALA A 387 -1.10 41.49 -15.11
N GLY A 388 -2.26 41.08 -15.62
CA GLY A 388 -2.63 41.16 -17.03
C GLY A 388 -2.46 39.83 -17.78
N VAL A 389 -3.58 39.17 -18.04
CA VAL A 389 -3.64 37.84 -18.69
C VAL A 389 -4.43 38.00 -19.98
N SER A 390 -3.98 37.39 -21.10
CA SER A 390 -4.76 37.38 -22.34
C SER A 390 -6.03 36.55 -22.21
N ALA A 391 -7.07 36.84 -22.99
CA ALA A 391 -8.35 36.13 -22.96
C ALA A 391 -8.19 34.60 -23.18
N ASP A 392 -7.21 34.16 -23.98
CA ASP A 392 -6.91 32.74 -24.20
C ASP A 392 -6.34 32.07 -22.95
N VAL A 393 -5.44 32.74 -22.23
CA VAL A 393 -4.89 32.24 -20.96
C VAL A 393 -5.98 32.17 -19.89
N GLU A 394 -6.89 33.17 -19.85
CA GLU A 394 -8.02 33.15 -18.91
C GLU A 394 -8.96 31.96 -19.17
N LYS A 395 -9.26 31.65 -20.43
CA LYS A 395 -10.06 30.49 -20.81
C LYS A 395 -9.41 29.18 -20.37
N ARG A 396 -8.08 29.05 -20.56
CA ARG A 396 -7.32 27.87 -20.09
C ARG A 396 -7.30 27.76 -18.57
N LEU A 397 -7.18 28.85 -17.86
CA LEU A 397 -7.24 28.88 -16.39
C LEU A 397 -8.61 28.47 -15.87
N LYS A 398 -9.72 28.96 -16.48
CA LYS A 398 -11.08 28.55 -16.10
C LYS A 398 -11.29 27.04 -16.31
N ARG A 399 -10.87 26.51 -17.48
CA ARG A 399 -10.96 25.07 -17.76
C ARG A 399 -10.10 24.25 -16.79
N GLY A 400 -8.89 24.71 -16.49
CA GLY A 400 -8.00 24.05 -15.52
C GLY A 400 -8.58 24.01 -14.10
N LYS A 401 -9.24 25.09 -13.65
CA LYS A 401 -9.94 25.12 -12.36
C LYS A 401 -11.10 24.13 -12.30
N ILE A 402 -11.88 24.00 -13.38
CA ILE A 402 -12.94 22.98 -13.48
C ILE A 402 -12.32 21.58 -13.34
N LEU A 403 -11.25 21.30 -14.08
CA LEU A 403 -10.54 20.02 -13.97
C LEU A 403 -10.00 19.77 -12.55
N GLU A 404 -9.47 20.80 -11.90
CA GLU A 404 -9.01 20.71 -10.51
C GLU A 404 -10.14 20.32 -9.57
N GLU A 405 -11.31 20.96 -9.66
CA GLU A 405 -12.48 20.63 -8.83
C GLU A 405 -13.01 19.20 -9.08
N LEU A 406 -12.98 18.75 -10.33
CA LEU A 406 -13.37 17.38 -10.68
C LEU A 406 -12.41 16.32 -10.08
N LEU A 407 -11.12 16.65 -9.95
CA LEU A 407 -10.10 15.76 -9.39
C LEU A 407 -10.06 15.76 -7.85
N LYS A 408 -10.55 16.82 -7.20
CA LYS A 408 -10.67 16.85 -5.75
C LYS A 408 -11.58 15.74 -5.24
N GLN A 409 -11.20 15.13 -4.12
CA GLN A 409 -11.91 14.02 -3.51
C GLN A 409 -11.75 14.07 -1.99
N ASP A 410 -12.83 13.79 -1.28
CA ASP A 410 -12.82 13.73 0.17
C ASP A 410 -12.19 12.42 0.64
N ALA A 411 -11.64 12.40 1.85
CA ALA A 411 -11.08 11.22 2.47
C ALA A 411 -12.16 10.17 2.75
N ASN A 412 -11.81 8.90 2.67
CA ASN A 412 -12.70 7.76 2.88
C ASN A 412 -13.94 7.75 1.96
N ALA A 413 -13.82 8.36 0.80
CA ALA A 413 -14.88 8.44 -0.20
C ALA A 413 -14.38 7.95 -1.58
N PRO A 414 -14.06 6.66 -1.73
CA PRO A 414 -13.58 6.11 -2.98
C PRO A 414 -14.66 6.22 -4.07
N VAL A 415 -14.22 6.52 -5.30
CA VAL A 415 -15.08 6.73 -6.48
C VAL A 415 -14.95 5.54 -7.42
N SER A 416 -16.07 4.97 -7.85
CA SER A 416 -16.08 3.82 -8.78
C SER A 416 -15.50 4.20 -10.15
N MET A 417 -15.02 3.21 -10.90
CA MET A 417 -14.48 3.43 -12.25
C MET A 417 -15.53 3.93 -13.22
N GLU A 418 -16.77 3.49 -13.07
CA GLU A 418 -17.92 3.92 -13.86
C GLU A 418 -18.16 5.42 -13.66
N ASP A 419 -18.19 5.90 -12.42
CA ASP A 419 -18.36 7.32 -12.10
C ASP A 419 -17.19 8.18 -12.60
N GLN A 420 -15.98 7.61 -12.58
CA GLN A 420 -14.80 8.26 -13.16
C GLN A 420 -14.94 8.39 -14.68
N VAL A 421 -15.44 7.37 -15.37
CA VAL A 421 -15.72 7.43 -16.82
C VAL A 421 -16.78 8.49 -17.12
N ILE A 422 -17.89 8.52 -16.37
CA ILE A 422 -18.93 9.54 -16.49
C ILE A 422 -18.33 10.94 -16.31
N THR A 423 -17.49 11.13 -15.29
CA THR A 423 -16.84 12.41 -15.02
C THR A 423 -16.00 12.89 -16.20
N LEU A 424 -15.16 12.00 -16.74
CA LEU A 424 -14.30 12.31 -17.89
C LEU A 424 -15.11 12.57 -19.16
N TYR A 425 -16.14 11.77 -19.40
CA TYR A 425 -17.02 11.94 -20.56
C TYR A 425 -17.77 13.27 -20.51
N ALA A 426 -18.33 13.63 -19.36
CA ALA A 426 -19.00 14.91 -19.17
C ALA A 426 -18.06 16.11 -19.37
N LEU A 427 -16.82 16.02 -18.87
CA LEU A 427 -15.78 17.01 -19.09
C LEU A 427 -15.46 17.15 -20.59
N GLN A 428 -15.26 16.03 -21.28
CA GLN A 428 -14.94 16.02 -22.71
C GLN A 428 -16.08 16.58 -23.58
N ARG A 429 -17.33 16.32 -23.19
CA ARG A 429 -18.53 16.87 -23.84
C ARG A 429 -18.83 18.33 -23.49
N GLY A 430 -17.95 18.97 -22.69
CA GLY A 430 -18.10 20.37 -22.28
C GLY A 430 -19.31 20.63 -21.36
N PHE A 431 -19.75 19.61 -20.59
CA PHE A 431 -20.92 19.74 -19.68
C PHE A 431 -20.71 20.81 -18.61
N PHE A 432 -19.48 21.07 -18.22
CA PHE A 432 -19.12 22.05 -17.21
C PHE A 432 -18.73 23.43 -17.77
N GLU A 433 -18.83 23.65 -19.10
CA GLU A 433 -18.53 24.96 -19.69
C GLU A 433 -19.50 26.03 -19.15
N GLY A 434 -18.94 27.17 -18.74
CA GLY A 434 -19.72 28.25 -18.12
C GLY A 434 -20.13 28.00 -16.66
N THR A 435 -19.71 26.86 -16.05
CA THR A 435 -19.98 26.58 -14.64
C THR A 435 -18.91 27.24 -13.76
N GLU A 436 -19.33 27.86 -12.67
CA GLU A 436 -18.39 28.34 -11.66
C GLU A 436 -17.72 27.16 -10.94
N PRO A 437 -16.41 27.26 -10.62
CA PRO A 437 -15.67 26.16 -9.97
C PRO A 437 -16.32 25.62 -8.72
N SER A 438 -16.94 26.47 -7.90
CA SER A 438 -17.67 26.09 -6.68
C SER A 438 -18.87 25.17 -6.90
N GLU A 439 -19.46 25.20 -8.10
CA GLU A 439 -20.64 24.42 -8.45
C GLU A 439 -20.31 23.09 -9.17
N VAL A 440 -19.07 22.92 -9.62
CA VAL A 440 -18.67 21.75 -10.43
C VAL A 440 -18.93 20.44 -9.70
N ARG A 441 -18.57 20.35 -8.41
CA ARG A 441 -18.75 19.12 -7.62
C ARG A 441 -20.22 18.77 -7.40
N SER A 442 -21.08 19.76 -7.12
CA SER A 442 -22.52 19.55 -6.94
C SER A 442 -23.19 19.13 -8.27
N LYS A 443 -22.85 19.77 -9.39
CA LYS A 443 -23.33 19.38 -10.73
C LYS A 443 -22.88 17.98 -11.11
N LEU A 444 -21.64 17.60 -10.80
CA LEU A 444 -21.15 16.23 -11.03
C LEU A 444 -21.95 15.22 -10.18
N ALA A 445 -22.16 15.50 -8.91
CA ALA A 445 -22.92 14.60 -8.02
C ALA A 445 -24.36 14.40 -8.53
N MET A 446 -25.01 15.46 -8.97
CA MET A 446 -26.36 15.40 -9.59
C MET A 446 -26.35 14.55 -10.88
N LEU A 447 -25.36 14.76 -11.76
CA LEU A 447 -25.22 13.99 -12.99
C LEU A 447 -25.05 12.50 -12.73
N VAL A 448 -24.14 12.13 -11.84
CA VAL A 448 -23.87 10.72 -11.49
C VAL A 448 -25.11 10.08 -10.87
N ALA A 449 -25.77 10.78 -9.94
CA ALA A 449 -26.99 10.28 -9.30
C ALA A 449 -28.13 10.06 -10.31
N GLU A 450 -28.33 11.00 -11.23
CA GLU A 450 -29.37 10.88 -12.27
C GLU A 450 -29.07 9.74 -13.24
N ILE A 451 -27.81 9.58 -13.70
CA ILE A 451 -27.43 8.46 -14.58
C ILE A 451 -27.64 7.11 -13.88
N ARG A 452 -27.21 6.98 -12.63
CA ARG A 452 -27.40 5.76 -11.86
C ARG A 452 -28.87 5.39 -11.67
N LYS A 453 -29.74 6.40 -11.53
CA LYS A 453 -31.18 6.22 -11.35
C LYS A 453 -31.90 5.90 -12.65
N SER A 454 -31.63 6.66 -13.72
CA SER A 454 -32.40 6.62 -14.97
C SER A 454 -31.83 5.66 -16.01
N ARG A 455 -30.51 5.35 -15.95
CA ARG A 455 -29.81 4.50 -16.93
C ARG A 455 -28.87 3.50 -16.25
N PRO A 456 -29.38 2.62 -15.37
CA PRO A 456 -28.57 1.55 -14.77
C PRO A 456 -27.96 0.62 -15.83
N ASP A 457 -28.64 0.45 -16.99
CA ASP A 457 -28.16 -0.30 -18.15
C ASP A 457 -26.80 0.21 -18.66
N VAL A 458 -26.59 1.53 -18.69
CA VAL A 458 -25.32 2.16 -19.10
C VAL A 458 -24.20 1.82 -18.12
N ILE A 459 -24.49 1.82 -16.81
CA ILE A 459 -23.51 1.47 -15.77
C ILE A 459 -23.11 -0.01 -15.87
N GLU A 460 -24.09 -0.92 -16.02
CA GLU A 460 -23.85 -2.35 -16.18
C GLU A 460 -23.05 -2.67 -17.44
N GLU A 461 -23.41 -2.06 -18.58
CA GLU A 461 -22.68 -2.23 -19.83
C GLU A 461 -21.24 -1.72 -19.71
N LEU A 462 -21.02 -0.57 -19.07
CA LEU A 462 -19.71 0.01 -18.85
C LEU A 462 -18.86 -0.87 -17.91
N SER A 463 -19.43 -1.38 -16.83
CA SER A 463 -18.76 -2.29 -15.91
C SER A 463 -18.35 -3.59 -16.61
N ARG A 464 -19.23 -4.14 -17.46
CA ARG A 464 -18.99 -5.39 -18.17
C ARG A 464 -17.96 -5.27 -19.29
N THR A 465 -18.04 -4.20 -20.11
CA THR A 465 -17.19 -4.03 -21.30
C THR A 465 -15.92 -3.24 -21.04
N GLN A 466 -15.92 -2.39 -20.01
CA GLN A 466 -14.85 -1.43 -19.69
C GLN A 466 -14.55 -0.45 -20.86
N GLN A 467 -15.50 -0.29 -21.78
CA GLN A 467 -15.37 0.48 -23.01
C GLN A 467 -16.51 1.49 -23.18
N LEU A 468 -16.20 2.57 -23.90
CA LEU A 468 -17.22 3.49 -24.40
C LEU A 468 -17.81 2.92 -25.69
N THR A 469 -18.75 1.96 -25.56
CA THR A 469 -19.54 1.46 -26.68
C THR A 469 -20.48 2.57 -27.21
N ASP A 470 -21.02 2.41 -28.39
CA ASP A 470 -21.94 3.42 -28.95
C ASP A 470 -23.21 3.52 -28.10
N ALA A 471 -23.73 2.40 -27.58
CA ALA A 471 -24.84 2.40 -26.64
C ALA A 471 -24.55 3.18 -25.35
N VAL A 472 -23.34 3.01 -24.76
CA VAL A 472 -22.92 3.80 -23.59
C VAL A 472 -22.84 5.29 -23.92
N LYS A 473 -22.27 5.66 -25.07
CA LYS A 473 -22.17 7.08 -25.50
C LYS A 473 -23.55 7.71 -25.70
N GLU A 474 -24.43 7.03 -26.44
CA GLU A 474 -25.80 7.50 -26.67
C GLU A 474 -26.54 7.72 -25.36
N GLY A 475 -26.47 6.75 -24.45
CA GLY A 475 -27.11 6.86 -23.14
C GLY A 475 -26.55 8.00 -22.28
N LEU A 476 -25.23 8.22 -22.30
CA LEU A 476 -24.61 9.34 -21.60
C LEU A 476 -24.95 10.68 -22.25
N ASP A 477 -24.92 10.78 -23.60
CA ASP A 477 -25.27 12.02 -24.34
C ASP A 477 -26.71 12.43 -24.09
N GLU A 478 -27.67 11.49 -24.10
CA GLU A 478 -29.07 11.73 -23.77
C GLU A 478 -29.24 12.38 -22.39
N GLN A 479 -28.59 11.80 -21.37
CA GLN A 479 -28.69 12.33 -20.00
C GLN A 479 -27.98 13.68 -19.84
N LEU A 480 -26.84 13.88 -20.49
CA LEU A 480 -26.15 15.17 -20.50
C LEU A 480 -27.02 16.26 -21.11
N GLN A 481 -27.73 15.99 -22.25
CA GLN A 481 -28.63 16.94 -22.89
C GLN A 481 -29.84 17.25 -22.01
N LYS A 482 -30.47 16.23 -21.42
CA LYS A 482 -31.63 16.38 -20.54
C LYS A 482 -31.29 17.29 -19.34
N LEU A 483 -30.16 17.02 -18.68
CA LEU A 483 -29.74 17.82 -17.53
C LEU A 483 -29.32 19.25 -17.91
N ARG A 484 -28.69 19.46 -19.08
CA ARG A 484 -28.40 20.82 -19.58
C ARG A 484 -29.68 21.62 -19.77
N SER A 485 -30.70 21.02 -20.42
CA SER A 485 -31.98 21.69 -20.64
C SER A 485 -32.68 22.05 -19.33
N ALA A 486 -32.62 21.17 -18.33
CA ALA A 486 -33.17 21.43 -17.00
C ALA A 486 -32.46 22.56 -16.25
N LEU A 487 -31.10 22.61 -16.33
CA LEU A 487 -30.28 23.65 -15.71
C LEU A 487 -30.39 25.03 -16.36
N VAL A 488 -30.80 25.12 -17.62
CA VAL A 488 -31.03 26.39 -18.31
C VAL A 488 -32.42 26.97 -17.99
N GLN A 489 -33.36 26.10 -17.57
CA GLN A 489 -34.73 26.49 -17.21
C GLN A 489 -34.90 26.86 -15.73
N ALA A 490 -33.93 26.50 -14.88
CA ALA A 490 -33.89 26.84 -13.44
C ALA A 490 -32.99 28.07 -13.20
#